data_af039f6397b210c4e7dea0486440e602
#
_entry.id   af039f6397b210c4e7dea0486440e602
#
_cell.length_a   1.000
_cell.length_b   1.000
_cell.length_c   1.000
_cell.angle_alpha   90.00
_cell.angle_beta   90.00
_cell.angle_gamma   90.00
#
_symmetry.space_group_name_H-M   'P 1'
#
loop_
_entity.id
_entity.type
_entity.pdbx_description
1 polymer ?
#
loop_
_entity_poly.entity_id
_entity_poly.type
_entity_poly.pdbx_seq_one_letter_code
_entity_poly.pdbx_strand_id
1 'polypeptide(L)'
;MKNQTPLRAMLLAVCAALCVMSVSLNVHAQTAQPDDQTNLETELYLIVGTNQDVDASRLPASLESVVRQLRATLPFKNYRLAATLINRIKNEGKLELSWIGGPLASSQSGAASAVAPSFSQFKVRQVKLVRNTENQQVVQMLGFNFGARIPIQTSGAIAASGAGVPAFNYESTGLSTDISMRESEPVIVGTLSVGPSGDAIILVVSAKRTQK
;
A
#
# COMPACT_ATOMS: atom_id res chain seq x y z
N MET A 1 1.39 59.00 -67.12
CA MET A 1 1.85 58.59 -65.76
C MET A 1 0.69 57.91 -65.12
N LYS A 2 0.76 56.57 -65.00
CA LYS A 2 -0.35 55.72 -64.55
C LYS A 2 -0.34 55.57 -63.00
N ASN A 3 -1.52 55.83 -62.40
CA ASN A 3 -1.79 55.76 -60.95
C ASN A 3 -1.56 54.36 -60.39
N GLN A 4 -0.46 54.12 -59.75
CA GLN A 4 -0.18 52.90 -59.03
C GLN A 4 -0.48 52.95 -57.51
N THR A 5 -1.06 54.06 -57.07
CA THR A 5 -1.29 54.31 -55.63
C THR A 5 -2.40 53.50 -54.97
N PRO A 6 -3.51 53.06 -55.61
CA PRO A 6 -4.54 52.31 -54.89
C PRO A 6 -4.15 50.88 -54.59
N LEU A 7 -3.33 50.27 -55.46
CA LEU A 7 -2.96 48.86 -55.25
C LEU A 7 -2.03 48.65 -54.08
N ARG A 8 -1.09 49.57 -53.81
CA ARG A 8 -0.17 49.56 -52.67
C ARG A 8 -0.89 49.80 -51.34
N ALA A 9 -1.87 50.69 -51.34
CA ALA A 9 -2.68 50.96 -50.15
C ALA A 9 -3.53 49.71 -49.75
N MET A 10 -4.09 49.01 -50.74
CA MET A 10 -4.86 47.78 -50.50
C MET A 10 -4.01 46.65 -50.01
N LEU A 11 -2.78 46.50 -50.50
CA LEU A 11 -1.84 45.46 -50.05
C LEU A 11 -1.39 45.66 -48.60
N LEU A 12 -1.14 46.92 -48.20
CA LEU A 12 -0.80 47.28 -46.84
C LEU A 12 -1.94 47.06 -45.85
N ALA A 13 -3.18 47.31 -46.27
CA ALA A 13 -4.37 47.07 -45.44
C ALA A 13 -4.60 45.58 -45.20
N VAL A 14 -4.37 44.73 -46.21
CA VAL A 14 -4.48 43.26 -46.08
C VAL A 14 -3.41 42.68 -45.18
N CYS A 15 -2.15 43.15 -45.27
CA CYS A 15 -1.09 42.72 -44.36
C CYS A 15 -1.35 43.13 -42.93
N ALA A 16 -1.86 44.33 -42.67
CA ALA A 16 -2.24 44.79 -41.34
C ALA A 16 -3.37 43.94 -40.73
N ALA A 17 -4.38 43.57 -41.52
CA ALA A 17 -5.48 42.70 -41.08
C ALA A 17 -5.01 41.27 -40.76
N LEU A 18 -4.06 40.73 -41.52
CA LEU A 18 -3.47 39.42 -41.27
C LEU A 18 -2.59 39.40 -39.99
N CYS A 19 -1.89 40.49 -39.68
CA CYS A 19 -1.12 40.60 -38.44
C CYS A 19 -2.00 40.68 -37.18
N VAL A 20 -3.20 41.26 -37.26
CA VAL A 20 -4.12 41.36 -36.12
C VAL A 20 -4.79 40.02 -35.83
N MET A 21 -5.00 39.17 -36.84
CA MET A 21 -5.57 37.83 -36.63
C MET A 21 -4.60 36.83 -35.99
N SER A 22 -3.29 37.05 -36.03
CA SER A 22 -2.31 36.14 -35.43
C SER A 22 -2.07 36.35 -33.94
N VAL A 23 -2.66 37.33 -33.27
CA VAL A 23 -2.48 37.62 -31.85
C VAL A 23 -3.52 36.90 -30.96
N SER A 24 -4.48 36.17 -31.54
CA SER A 24 -5.49 35.40 -30.79
C SER A 24 -5.09 33.93 -30.57
N LEU A 25 -3.82 33.59 -30.59
CA LEU A 25 -3.37 32.37 -29.96
C LEU A 25 -3.58 32.55 -28.45
N ASN A 26 -4.78 32.19 -28.00
CA ASN A 26 -5.01 31.92 -26.60
C ASN A 26 -3.95 30.86 -26.17
N VAL A 27 -2.82 31.34 -25.69
CA VAL A 27 -1.95 30.57 -24.83
C VAL A 27 -2.83 30.25 -23.61
N HIS A 28 -3.54 29.15 -23.66
CA HIS A 28 -3.99 28.51 -22.45
C HIS A 28 -2.71 28.20 -21.70
N ALA A 29 -2.24 29.16 -20.91
CA ALA A 29 -1.33 28.86 -19.82
C ALA A 29 -2.04 27.73 -19.10
N GLN A 30 -1.50 26.53 -19.22
CA GLN A 30 -1.86 25.43 -18.32
C GLN A 30 -1.61 26.02 -16.95
N THR A 31 -2.67 26.51 -16.33
CA THR A 31 -2.69 26.82 -14.91
C THR A 31 -2.25 25.51 -14.31
N ALA A 32 -0.99 25.45 -13.86
CA ALA A 32 -0.47 24.30 -13.12
C ALA A 32 -1.53 24.06 -12.05
N GLN A 33 -2.26 22.97 -12.21
CA GLN A 33 -3.31 22.59 -11.28
C GLN A 33 -2.63 22.63 -9.91
N PRO A 34 -3.14 23.38 -8.92
CA PRO A 34 -2.46 23.54 -7.66
C PRO A 34 -2.15 22.14 -7.18
N ASP A 35 -0.87 21.84 -7.05
CA ASP A 35 -0.37 20.54 -6.68
C ASP A 35 -1.09 20.15 -5.40
N ASP A 36 -1.95 19.14 -5.46
CA ASP A 36 -2.76 18.72 -4.31
C ASP A 36 -1.78 18.23 -3.22
N GLN A 37 -1.47 19.14 -2.31
CA GLN A 37 -0.54 18.89 -1.20
C GLN A 37 -1.18 18.06 -0.09
N THR A 38 -2.35 17.46 -0.33
CA THR A 38 -2.98 16.56 0.61
C THR A 38 -2.07 15.37 0.86
N ASN A 39 -1.69 15.20 2.11
CA ASN A 39 -0.98 14.01 2.54
C ASN A 39 -1.96 13.01 3.13
N LEU A 40 -1.72 11.75 2.82
CA LEU A 40 -2.45 10.60 3.35
C LEU A 40 -1.55 9.86 4.34
N GLU A 41 -2.09 9.54 5.50
CA GLU A 41 -1.48 8.60 6.43
C GLU A 41 -2.07 7.22 6.13
N THR A 42 -1.20 6.25 5.86
CA THR A 42 -1.57 4.87 5.58
C THR A 42 -1.08 3.98 6.71
N GLU A 43 -1.91 3.08 7.16
CA GLU A 43 -1.60 2.13 8.21
C GLU A 43 -1.80 0.71 7.66
N LEU A 44 -0.73 -0.09 7.65
CA LEU A 44 -0.78 -1.50 7.31
C LEU A 44 -0.59 -2.31 8.60
N TYR A 45 -1.55 -3.15 8.90
CA TYR A 45 -1.52 -4.09 10.02
C TYR A 45 -1.32 -5.51 9.51
N LEU A 46 -0.35 -6.20 10.06
CA LEU A 46 -0.14 -7.62 9.86
C LEU A 46 -0.67 -8.36 11.09
N ILE A 47 -1.77 -9.08 10.91
CA ILE A 47 -2.40 -9.89 11.96
C ILE A 47 -2.10 -11.35 11.66
N VAL A 48 -1.67 -12.11 12.66
CA VAL A 48 -1.51 -13.56 12.54
C VAL A 48 -2.70 -14.22 13.20
N GLY A 49 -3.42 -15.04 12.42
CA GLY A 49 -4.43 -15.96 12.88
C GLY A 49 -3.81 -17.32 13.16
N THR A 50 -4.07 -17.89 14.33
CA THR A 50 -3.51 -19.17 14.75
C THR A 50 -4.49 -19.98 15.60
N ASN A 51 -4.34 -21.29 15.59
CA ASN A 51 -5.07 -22.20 16.48
C ASN A 51 -4.25 -22.63 17.71
N GLN A 52 -3.00 -22.16 17.80
CA GLN A 52 -2.15 -22.40 18.96
C GLN A 52 -2.57 -21.49 20.13
N ASP A 53 -2.38 -21.98 21.35
CA ASP A 53 -2.56 -21.17 22.55
C ASP A 53 -1.35 -20.23 22.68
N VAL A 54 -1.54 -19.00 22.29
CA VAL A 54 -0.57 -17.90 22.41
C VAL A 54 -1.18 -16.80 23.28
N ASP A 55 -0.32 -16.11 24.03
CA ASP A 55 -0.77 -14.93 24.74
C ASP A 55 -1.41 -13.94 23.76
N ALA A 56 -2.69 -13.69 23.95
CA ALA A 56 -3.44 -12.78 23.11
C ALA A 56 -2.89 -11.35 23.29
N SER A 57 -2.06 -10.93 22.36
CA SER A 57 -1.65 -9.52 22.31
C SER A 57 -2.89 -8.66 22.07
N ARG A 58 -3.04 -7.60 22.88
CA ARG A 58 -4.17 -6.69 22.77
C ARG A 58 -4.12 -5.98 21.41
N LEU A 59 -5.07 -6.29 20.55
CA LEU A 59 -5.20 -5.62 19.26
C LEU A 59 -5.67 -4.16 19.46
N PRO A 60 -5.24 -3.21 18.63
CA PRO A 60 -5.73 -1.82 18.69
C PRO A 60 -7.25 -1.74 18.60
N ALA A 61 -7.86 -0.81 19.33
CA ALA A 61 -9.31 -0.61 19.32
C ALA A 61 -9.85 -0.29 17.91
N SER A 62 -9.05 0.36 17.07
CA SER A 62 -9.38 0.64 15.66
C SER A 62 -9.64 -0.62 14.83
N LEU A 63 -9.16 -1.78 15.26
CA LEU A 63 -9.33 -3.06 14.58
C LEU A 63 -10.48 -3.93 15.14
N GLU A 64 -11.25 -3.45 16.11
CA GLU A 64 -12.32 -4.25 16.73
C GLU A 64 -13.35 -4.77 15.72
N SER A 65 -13.78 -3.93 14.78
CA SER A 65 -14.72 -4.31 13.71
C SER A 65 -14.15 -5.40 12.81
N VAL A 66 -12.88 -5.24 12.44
CA VAL A 66 -12.14 -6.21 11.62
C VAL A 66 -12.00 -7.53 12.36
N VAL A 67 -11.58 -7.51 13.63
CA VAL A 67 -11.40 -8.74 14.42
C VAL A 67 -12.73 -9.50 14.58
N ARG A 68 -13.82 -8.79 14.77
CA ARG A 68 -15.16 -9.39 14.81
C ARG A 68 -15.51 -10.09 13.50
N GLN A 69 -15.23 -9.44 12.37
CA GLN A 69 -15.41 -10.01 11.04
C GLN A 69 -14.53 -11.24 10.84
N LEU A 70 -13.25 -11.17 11.21
CA LEU A 70 -12.32 -12.29 11.10
C LEU A 70 -12.77 -13.50 11.90
N ARG A 71 -13.21 -13.30 13.14
CA ARG A 71 -13.73 -14.39 13.99
C ARG A 71 -14.99 -15.04 13.44
N ALA A 72 -15.81 -14.28 12.72
CA ALA A 72 -17.02 -14.81 12.08
C ALA A 72 -16.71 -15.58 10.78
N THR A 73 -15.59 -15.29 10.13
CA THR A 73 -15.29 -15.79 8.78
C THR A 73 -14.18 -16.84 8.76
N LEU A 74 -13.18 -16.71 9.62
CA LEU A 74 -11.99 -17.56 9.61
C LEU A 74 -11.95 -18.49 10.84
N PRO A 75 -11.44 -19.72 10.68
CA PRO A 75 -11.50 -20.75 11.72
C PRO A 75 -10.34 -20.65 12.75
N PHE A 76 -9.80 -19.46 13.00
CA PHE A 76 -8.71 -19.27 13.96
C PHE A 76 -9.25 -18.96 15.35
N LYS A 77 -8.66 -19.57 16.37
CA LYS A 77 -8.99 -19.31 17.77
C LYS A 77 -8.42 -17.99 18.25
N ASN A 78 -7.18 -17.70 17.86
CA ASN A 78 -6.41 -16.56 18.34
C ASN A 78 -5.95 -15.66 17.19
N TYR A 79 -5.91 -14.34 17.46
CA TYR A 79 -5.41 -13.33 16.57
C TYR A 79 -4.39 -12.47 17.33
N ARG A 80 -3.20 -12.30 16.78
CA ARG A 80 -2.17 -11.43 17.33
C ARG A 80 -1.67 -10.42 16.29
N LEU A 81 -1.32 -9.23 16.75
CA LEU A 81 -0.68 -8.23 15.92
C LEU A 81 0.80 -8.57 15.76
N ALA A 82 1.25 -8.81 14.54
CA ALA A 82 2.65 -9.09 14.23
C ALA A 82 3.42 -7.81 13.90
N ALA A 83 2.81 -6.88 13.19
CA ALA A 83 3.42 -5.59 12.87
C ALA A 83 2.35 -4.53 12.56
N THR A 84 2.72 -3.26 12.80
CA THR A 84 2.00 -2.09 12.33
C THR A 84 2.99 -1.18 11.62
N LEU A 85 2.66 -0.78 10.39
CA LEU A 85 3.46 0.15 9.61
C LEU A 85 2.62 1.38 9.31
N ILE A 86 3.09 2.53 9.81
CA ILE A 86 2.44 3.83 9.62
C ILE A 86 3.32 4.65 8.69
N ASN A 87 2.73 5.14 7.60
CA ASN A 87 3.47 5.89 6.59
C ASN A 87 2.67 7.10 6.14
N ARG A 88 3.39 8.14 5.72
CA ARG A 88 2.80 9.32 5.09
C ARG A 88 3.18 9.35 3.62
N ILE A 89 2.20 9.61 2.80
CA ILE A 89 2.34 9.67 1.36
C ILE A 89 1.54 10.86 0.82
N LYS A 90 2.11 11.55 -0.17
CA LYS A 90 1.39 12.57 -0.91
C LYS A 90 0.26 11.93 -1.72
N ASN A 91 -0.85 12.64 -1.88
CA ASN A 91 -1.88 12.25 -2.84
C ASN A 91 -1.24 11.99 -4.23
N GLU A 92 -1.64 10.92 -4.88
CA GLU A 92 -1.06 10.39 -6.12
C GLU A 92 0.39 9.89 -6.02
N GLY A 93 0.93 9.82 -4.81
CA GLY A 93 2.27 9.30 -4.54
C GLY A 93 2.35 7.77 -4.59
N LYS A 94 3.58 7.27 -4.59
CA LYS A 94 3.94 5.85 -4.47
C LYS A 94 4.54 5.55 -3.11
N LEU A 95 4.39 4.30 -2.66
CA LEU A 95 4.97 3.81 -1.41
C LEU A 95 5.74 2.53 -1.69
N GLU A 96 6.94 2.42 -1.14
CA GLU A 96 7.74 1.21 -1.18
C GLU A 96 8.53 1.08 0.12
N LEU A 97 8.36 -0.04 0.81
CA LEU A 97 8.98 -0.35 2.08
C LEU A 97 9.51 -1.78 2.06
N SER A 98 10.63 -1.98 2.71
CA SER A 98 11.17 -3.30 3.01
C SER A 98 11.69 -3.30 4.45
N TRP A 99 11.42 -4.35 5.17
CA TRP A 99 11.89 -4.46 6.57
C TRP A 99 12.20 -5.90 6.94
N ILE A 100 12.98 -6.02 7.98
CA ILE A 100 13.27 -7.29 8.65
C ILE A 100 12.45 -7.29 9.93
N GLY A 101 11.67 -8.33 10.14
CA GLY A 101 10.76 -8.44 11.27
C GLY A 101 11.00 -9.68 12.12
N GLY A 102 10.28 -9.73 13.24
CA GLY A 102 10.16 -10.93 14.04
C GLY A 102 9.39 -12.05 13.32
N PRO A 103 9.17 -13.19 13.97
CA PRO A 103 8.50 -14.35 13.38
C PRO A 103 7.05 -13.99 13.00
N LEU A 104 6.72 -14.16 11.73
CA LEU A 104 5.35 -14.08 11.24
C LEU A 104 4.61 -15.41 11.45
N ALA A 105 5.34 -16.53 11.47
CA ALA A 105 4.81 -17.83 11.87
C ALA A 105 4.94 -18.03 13.38
N SER A 106 4.04 -18.80 13.97
CA SER A 106 4.15 -19.21 15.37
C SER A 106 5.34 -20.15 15.50
N SER A 107 6.34 -19.75 16.29
CA SER A 107 7.42 -20.66 16.65
C SER A 107 6.82 -21.76 17.52
N GLN A 108 6.99 -23.01 17.13
CA GLN A 108 6.75 -24.12 18.05
C GLN A 108 7.74 -23.96 19.19
N SER A 109 7.24 -23.55 20.34
CA SER A 109 8.01 -23.20 21.52
C SER A 109 8.58 -24.46 22.20
N GLY A 110 9.83 -24.36 22.57
CA GLY A 110 10.47 -25.31 23.48
C GLY A 110 11.98 -25.19 23.42
N ALA A 111 12.56 -24.32 24.18
CA ALA A 111 13.96 -23.95 24.29
C ALA A 111 14.34 -22.73 23.44
N ALA A 112 15.34 -21.97 23.93
CA ALA A 112 15.87 -20.76 23.31
C ALA A 112 16.34 -21.00 21.87
N SER A 113 15.38 -21.17 20.95
CA SER A 113 15.61 -21.42 19.54
C SER A 113 16.07 -20.13 18.90
N ALA A 114 17.16 -20.19 18.17
CA ALA A 114 17.58 -19.09 17.31
C ALA A 114 16.39 -18.67 16.43
N VAL A 115 15.84 -17.47 16.67
CA VAL A 115 14.70 -16.95 15.92
C VAL A 115 15.25 -16.41 14.61
N ALA A 116 15.00 -17.12 13.51
CA ALA A 116 15.36 -16.63 12.20
C ALA A 116 14.44 -15.45 11.80
N PRO A 117 14.97 -14.34 11.25
CA PRO A 117 14.18 -13.18 10.89
C PRO A 117 13.30 -13.45 9.68
N SER A 118 12.14 -12.79 9.60
CA SER A 118 11.36 -12.69 8.38
C SER A 118 11.75 -11.45 7.58
N PHE A 119 11.65 -11.52 6.26
CA PHE A 119 11.88 -10.39 5.35
C PHE A 119 10.58 -10.06 4.68
N SER A 120 10.15 -8.81 4.81
CA SER A 120 8.88 -8.36 4.26
C SER A 120 9.05 -7.15 3.36
N GLN A 121 8.19 -7.05 2.34
CA GLN A 121 8.13 -5.94 1.41
C GLN A 121 6.68 -5.53 1.20
N PHE A 122 6.46 -4.22 1.17
CA PHE A 122 5.17 -3.61 0.89
C PHE A 122 5.33 -2.52 -0.15
N LYS A 123 4.53 -2.58 -1.22
CA LYS A 123 4.55 -1.60 -2.30
C LYS A 123 3.13 -1.19 -2.66
N VAL A 124 2.96 0.08 -2.97
CA VAL A 124 1.77 0.62 -3.61
C VAL A 124 2.24 1.52 -4.75
N ARG A 125 1.82 1.22 -5.97
CA ARG A 125 2.22 1.99 -7.14
C ARG A 125 1.67 3.41 -7.12
N GLN A 126 0.44 3.57 -6.66
CA GLN A 126 -0.19 4.88 -6.50
C GLN A 126 -1.25 4.82 -5.39
N VAL A 127 -1.23 5.82 -4.51
CA VAL A 127 -2.30 6.06 -3.54
C VAL A 127 -2.97 7.36 -3.89
N LYS A 128 -4.27 7.37 -4.11
CA LYS A 128 -5.02 8.57 -4.47
C LYS A 128 -6.34 8.67 -3.73
N LEU A 129 -6.71 9.91 -3.43
CA LEU A 129 -8.01 10.26 -2.87
C LEU A 129 -8.95 10.61 -4.02
N VAL A 130 -10.07 9.91 -4.11
CA VAL A 130 -11.08 10.13 -5.15
C VAL A 130 -12.47 10.25 -4.53
N ARG A 131 -13.43 10.76 -5.29
CA ARG A 131 -14.84 10.71 -4.91
C ARG A 131 -15.53 9.60 -5.67
N ASN A 132 -16.30 8.79 -4.96
CA ASN A 132 -17.13 7.77 -5.60
C ASN A 132 -18.42 8.40 -6.18
N THR A 133 -19.24 7.60 -6.85
CA THR A 133 -20.51 8.01 -7.44
C THR A 133 -21.51 8.57 -6.43
N GLU A 134 -21.37 8.22 -5.16
CA GLU A 134 -22.18 8.70 -4.04
C GLU A 134 -21.62 9.96 -3.39
N ASN A 135 -20.64 10.61 -4.04
CA ASN A 135 -19.91 11.78 -3.54
C ASN A 135 -19.13 11.55 -2.21
N GLN A 136 -18.90 10.29 -1.82
CA GLN A 136 -18.11 9.94 -0.65
C GLN A 136 -16.62 9.92 -1.04
N GLN A 137 -15.77 10.36 -0.13
CA GLN A 137 -14.33 10.26 -0.34
C GLN A 137 -13.84 8.85 -0.05
N VAL A 138 -13.11 8.30 -0.99
CA VAL A 138 -12.49 6.98 -0.91
C VAL A 138 -11.01 7.09 -1.25
N VAL A 139 -10.21 6.27 -0.59
CA VAL A 139 -8.79 6.11 -0.90
C VAL A 139 -8.64 4.90 -1.79
N GLN A 140 -8.00 5.09 -2.94
CA GLN A 140 -7.63 4.02 -3.85
C GLN A 140 -6.14 3.75 -3.75
N MET A 141 -5.78 2.48 -3.57
CA MET A 141 -4.41 1.99 -3.62
C MET A 141 -4.27 1.08 -4.85
N LEU A 142 -3.60 1.59 -5.88
CA LEU A 142 -3.38 0.86 -7.13
C LEU A 142 -2.04 0.14 -7.08
N GLY A 143 -2.03 -1.12 -7.48
CA GLY A 143 -0.84 -1.96 -7.44
C GLY A 143 -0.35 -2.19 -6.01
N PHE A 144 -1.28 -2.42 -5.07
CA PHE A 144 -0.94 -2.93 -3.75
C PHE A 144 -0.23 -4.27 -3.91
N ASN A 145 0.96 -4.38 -3.35
CA ASN A 145 1.73 -5.61 -3.36
C ASN A 145 2.39 -5.80 -2.00
N PHE A 146 2.13 -6.95 -1.40
CA PHE A 146 2.79 -7.41 -0.20
C PHE A 146 3.51 -8.70 -0.49
N GLY A 147 4.76 -8.84 -0.05
CA GLY A 147 5.55 -10.05 -0.11
C GLY A 147 6.28 -10.29 1.20
N ALA A 148 6.40 -11.54 1.59
CA ALA A 148 7.18 -11.94 2.75
C ALA A 148 7.96 -13.22 2.47
N ARG A 149 9.19 -13.29 3.00
CA ARG A 149 9.99 -14.49 3.09
C ARG A 149 10.05 -14.91 4.54
N ILE A 150 9.48 -16.07 4.83
CA ILE A 150 9.23 -16.54 6.19
C ILE A 150 10.12 -17.76 6.45
N PRO A 151 10.89 -17.79 7.56
CA PRO A 151 11.69 -18.94 7.90
C PRO A 151 10.79 -20.07 8.42
N ILE A 152 10.84 -21.20 7.78
CA ILE A 152 10.22 -22.44 8.23
C ILE A 152 11.31 -23.34 8.78
N GLN A 153 11.20 -23.70 10.06
CA GLN A 153 12.15 -24.61 10.67
C GLN A 153 11.96 -26.00 10.08
N THR A 154 13.00 -26.48 9.41
CA THR A 154 13.14 -27.87 9.03
C THR A 154 13.92 -28.59 10.11
N SER A 155 13.87 -29.92 10.20
CA SER A 155 14.53 -30.71 11.23
C SER A 155 15.95 -30.22 11.53
N GLY A 156 16.29 -30.07 12.80
CA GLY A 156 17.66 -29.75 13.21
C GLY A 156 18.61 -30.87 12.83
N ALA A 157 19.73 -30.56 12.15
CA ALA A 157 20.83 -31.50 11.98
C ALA A 157 21.39 -31.82 13.37
N ILE A 158 21.44 -33.10 13.74
CA ILE A 158 22.08 -33.55 14.98
C ILE A 158 23.60 -33.37 14.76
N ALA A 159 24.18 -32.35 15.39
CA ALA A 159 25.63 -32.26 15.44
C ALA A 159 26.19 -33.41 16.24
N ALA A 160 27.41 -33.87 15.93
CA ALA A 160 28.10 -34.97 16.63
C ALA A 160 28.26 -34.71 18.13
N SER A 161 28.03 -33.49 18.60
CA SER A 161 28.02 -33.04 20.01
C SER A 161 26.65 -33.16 20.70
N GLY A 162 25.61 -33.67 20.03
CA GLY A 162 24.28 -33.84 20.61
C GLY A 162 23.41 -32.57 20.64
N ALA A 163 23.96 -31.40 20.34
CA ALA A 163 23.20 -30.15 20.20
C ALA A 163 22.79 -29.97 18.74
N GLY A 164 21.51 -30.17 18.43
CA GLY A 164 20.99 -29.93 17.08
C GLY A 164 21.03 -28.42 16.72
N VAL A 165 21.65 -28.08 15.61
CA VAL A 165 21.58 -26.73 15.06
C VAL A 165 20.28 -26.61 14.28
N PRO A 166 19.38 -25.64 14.62
CA PRO A 166 18.14 -25.45 13.87
C PRO A 166 18.44 -25.06 12.43
N ALA A 167 17.88 -25.77 11.47
CA ALA A 167 17.94 -25.44 10.06
C ALA A 167 16.63 -24.75 9.64
N PHE A 168 16.73 -23.69 8.82
CA PHE A 168 15.59 -22.93 8.32
C PHE A 168 15.58 -22.91 6.80
N ASN A 169 14.43 -23.19 6.23
CA ASN A 169 14.13 -22.87 4.83
C ASN A 169 13.26 -21.62 4.78
N TYR A 170 13.49 -20.76 3.76
CA TYR A 170 12.68 -19.58 3.57
C TYR A 170 11.63 -19.82 2.49
N GLU A 171 10.36 -19.73 2.89
CA GLU A 171 9.24 -19.77 1.98
C GLU A 171 8.77 -18.37 1.65
N SER A 172 8.38 -18.15 0.38
CA SER A 172 7.87 -16.88 -0.08
C SER A 172 6.35 -16.93 -0.18
N THR A 173 5.69 -15.92 0.37
CA THR A 173 4.25 -15.72 0.24
C THR A 173 3.98 -14.28 -0.12
N GLY A 174 2.83 -14.00 -0.75
CA GLY A 174 2.51 -12.63 -1.12
C GLY A 174 1.12 -12.48 -1.74
N LEU A 175 0.72 -11.24 -1.89
CA LEU A 175 -0.56 -10.82 -2.46
C LEU A 175 -0.37 -9.58 -3.31
N SER A 176 -1.00 -9.54 -4.47
CA SER A 176 -1.07 -8.34 -5.32
C SER A 176 -2.51 -8.07 -5.72
N THR A 177 -2.97 -6.83 -5.51
CA THR A 177 -4.36 -6.42 -5.80
C THR A 177 -4.47 -4.89 -5.91
N ASP A 178 -5.62 -4.41 -6.35
CA ASP A 178 -6.02 -3.01 -6.21
C ASP A 178 -7.10 -2.89 -5.14
N ILE A 179 -7.06 -1.83 -4.34
CA ILE A 179 -7.94 -1.64 -3.19
C ILE A 179 -8.62 -0.29 -3.29
N SER A 180 -9.91 -0.27 -2.95
CA SER A 180 -10.66 0.96 -2.71
C SER A 180 -11.32 0.87 -1.34
N MET A 181 -11.11 1.87 -0.50
CA MET A 181 -11.62 1.89 0.87
C MET A 181 -12.16 3.26 1.24
N ARG A 182 -13.10 3.31 2.17
CA ARG A 182 -13.52 4.58 2.78
C ARG A 182 -12.38 5.15 3.64
N GLU A 183 -12.31 6.46 3.69
CA GLU A 183 -11.33 7.15 4.54
C GLU A 183 -11.51 6.74 6.00
N SER A 184 -10.42 6.41 6.69
CA SER A 184 -10.36 5.98 8.10
C SER A 184 -11.02 4.62 8.42
N GLU A 185 -11.50 3.89 7.42
CA GLU A 185 -12.10 2.58 7.62
C GLU A 185 -11.07 1.47 7.32
N PRO A 186 -10.70 0.63 8.30
CA PRO A 186 -9.78 -0.48 8.05
C PRO A 186 -10.47 -1.58 7.24
N VAL A 187 -9.78 -2.07 6.21
CA VAL A 187 -10.27 -3.08 5.27
C VAL A 187 -9.34 -4.29 5.26
N ILE A 188 -9.90 -5.49 5.29
CA ILE A 188 -9.16 -6.73 5.09
C ILE A 188 -8.80 -6.85 3.61
N VAL A 189 -7.50 -6.83 3.31
CA VAL A 189 -6.99 -6.95 1.94
C VAL A 189 -6.93 -8.41 1.50
N GLY A 190 -6.52 -9.28 2.41
CA GLY A 190 -6.42 -10.70 2.12
C GLY A 190 -5.80 -11.49 3.25
N THR A 191 -5.80 -12.81 3.05
CA THR A 191 -5.26 -13.79 4.00
C THR A 191 -4.27 -14.69 3.27
N LEU A 192 -3.10 -14.88 3.85
CA LEU A 192 -2.00 -15.68 3.31
C LEU A 192 -1.68 -16.81 4.28
N SER A 193 -1.76 -18.05 3.85
CA SER A 193 -1.35 -19.21 4.67
C SER A 193 0.16 -19.20 4.87
N VAL A 194 0.60 -19.61 6.05
CA VAL A 194 2.01 -19.59 6.45
C VAL A 194 2.43 -20.95 7.00
N GLY A 195 3.28 -21.61 6.26
CA GLY A 195 3.90 -22.88 6.70
C GLY A 195 2.93 -24.01 7.00
N PRO A 196 3.45 -25.11 7.54
CA PRO A 196 2.65 -26.31 7.83
C PRO A 196 1.81 -26.19 9.13
N SER A 197 2.02 -25.15 9.95
CA SER A 197 1.27 -24.93 11.19
C SER A 197 -0.20 -24.58 10.97
N GLY A 198 -0.58 -24.25 9.74
CA GLY A 198 -1.92 -23.78 9.43
C GLY A 198 -2.20 -22.36 9.88
N ASP A 199 -1.18 -21.61 10.29
CA ASP A 199 -1.29 -20.19 10.61
C ASP A 199 -1.55 -19.37 9.35
N ALA A 200 -2.08 -18.16 9.51
CA ALA A 200 -2.26 -17.23 8.40
C ALA A 200 -1.86 -15.81 8.77
N ILE A 201 -1.29 -15.11 7.80
CA ILE A 201 -1.10 -13.65 7.86
C ILE A 201 -2.32 -13.01 7.22
N ILE A 202 -2.94 -12.12 7.96
CA ILE A 202 -4.09 -11.33 7.52
C ILE A 202 -3.60 -9.90 7.35
N LEU A 203 -3.77 -9.38 6.14
CA LEU A 203 -3.41 -8.03 5.78
C LEU A 203 -4.61 -7.13 5.97
N VAL A 204 -4.48 -6.11 6.81
CA VAL A 204 -5.50 -5.07 7.02
C VAL A 204 -4.87 -3.73 6.74
N VAL A 205 -5.54 -2.89 5.98
CA VAL A 205 -5.06 -1.56 5.64
C VAL A 205 -6.11 -0.52 5.97
N SER A 206 -5.67 0.63 6.44
CA SER A 206 -6.47 1.85 6.54
C SER A 206 -5.70 3.05 5.98
N ALA A 207 -6.43 4.07 5.58
CA ALA A 207 -5.85 5.31 5.12
C ALA A 207 -6.74 6.51 5.48
N LYS A 208 -6.11 7.60 5.89
CA LYS A 208 -6.80 8.85 6.24
C LYS A 208 -5.99 10.06 5.79
N ARG A 209 -6.65 11.18 5.57
CA ARG A 209 -5.95 12.45 5.37
C ARG A 209 -5.26 12.90 6.66
N THR A 210 -4.04 13.40 6.52
CA THR A 210 -3.41 14.12 7.63
C THR A 210 -4.03 15.49 7.73
N GLN A 211 -4.59 15.81 8.88
CA GLN A 211 -4.97 17.20 9.20
C GLN A 211 -3.69 18.04 9.32
N LYS A 212 -3.73 19.24 8.72
CA LYS A 212 -2.68 20.25 8.92
C LYS A 212 -2.77 20.84 10.30
#